data_944cb27faf3fe6c40bef8fa807eae884
#
_entry.id   944cb27faf3fe6c40bef8fa807eae884
#
_cell.length_a   1.000
_cell.length_b   1.000
_cell.length_c   1.000
_cell.angle_alpha   90.00
_cell.angle_beta   90.00
_cell.angle_gamma   90.00
#
_symmetry.space_group_name_H-M   'P 1'
#
loop_
_entity.id
_entity.type
_entity.pdbx_description
1 polymer ?
#
loop_
_entity_poly.entity_id
_entity_poly.type
_entity_poly.pdbx_seq_one_letter_code
_entity_poly.pdbx_strand_id
1 'polypeptide(L)'
;MIGGMIMELKIKDPGSALTHFIAMLAAMAAAAPLLVKAASVPGTMHLKALSVFIVSMILLYAASTVYHTFDISEHVDKLLRKIDHMMIFILIAGTYTPVCLIVLGNRSGYRMLSLVWGIAIVGIIINALWINCPKWFSSVIYIAMGWVCVMAIRQIVAALTPAAFAWLLAGGIIYTIGGVIYALKLPIFNSKHKNFGSHEIFHLFVMGGSFCHYMMMYGYVATA
;
A
#
# COMPACT_ATOMS: atom_id res chain seq x y z
N MET A 1 -39.85 7.49 30.45
CA MET A 1 -38.74 8.31 29.92
C MET A 1 -37.74 7.38 29.24
N ILE A 2 -37.82 7.26 27.92
CA ILE A 2 -36.89 6.49 27.11
C ILE A 2 -35.77 7.46 26.76
N GLY A 3 -34.74 7.50 27.59
CA GLY A 3 -33.50 8.22 27.26
C GLY A 3 -32.81 7.47 26.14
N GLY A 4 -33.00 7.92 24.90
CA GLY A 4 -32.24 7.44 23.76
C GLY A 4 -30.77 7.76 23.99
N MET A 5 -29.96 6.74 24.24
CA MET A 5 -28.51 6.82 24.27
C MET A 5 -28.06 7.09 22.82
N ILE A 6 -27.94 8.37 22.46
CA ILE A 6 -27.28 8.78 21.25
C ILE A 6 -25.81 8.34 21.45
N MET A 7 -25.43 7.24 20.85
CA MET A 7 -24.06 6.80 20.79
C MET A 7 -23.33 7.83 19.92
N GLU A 8 -22.64 8.81 20.54
CA GLU A 8 -21.72 9.67 19.81
C GLU A 8 -20.66 8.79 19.16
N LEU A 9 -20.74 8.64 17.85
CA LEU A 9 -19.71 7.99 17.04
C LEU A 9 -18.42 8.84 17.11
N LYS A 10 -17.61 8.57 18.13
CA LYS A 10 -16.31 9.21 18.26
C LYS A 10 -15.34 8.48 17.32
N ILE A 11 -14.86 9.18 16.29
CA ILE A 11 -13.82 8.66 15.41
C ILE A 11 -12.54 8.50 16.23
N LYS A 12 -11.93 7.32 16.18
CA LYS A 12 -10.75 6.95 16.97
C LYS A 12 -9.55 7.85 16.67
N ASP A 13 -9.11 7.88 15.41
CA ASP A 13 -7.97 8.65 14.93
C ASP A 13 -8.39 9.48 13.68
N PRO A 14 -9.01 10.70 13.86
CA PRO A 14 -9.66 11.41 12.75
C PRO A 14 -8.73 11.75 11.59
N GLY A 15 -7.49 12.16 11.86
CA GLY A 15 -6.51 12.50 10.83
C GLY A 15 -6.14 11.30 9.97
N SER A 16 -5.85 10.17 10.61
CA SER A 16 -5.52 8.91 9.94
C SER A 16 -6.71 8.36 9.15
N ALA A 17 -7.91 8.36 9.76
CA ALA A 17 -9.13 7.93 9.09
C ALA A 17 -9.43 8.75 7.83
N LEU A 18 -9.37 10.09 7.93
CA LEU A 18 -9.69 10.98 6.82
C LEU A 18 -8.69 10.85 5.66
N THR A 19 -7.39 10.79 5.95
CA THR A 19 -6.36 10.69 4.91
C THR A 19 -6.55 9.42 4.08
N HIS A 20 -6.69 8.27 4.72
CA HIS A 20 -6.86 7.01 3.99
C HIS A 20 -8.27 6.83 3.40
N PHE A 21 -9.31 7.42 3.98
CA PHE A 21 -10.63 7.48 3.35
C PHE A 21 -10.60 8.23 2.01
N ILE A 22 -9.95 9.40 1.96
CA ILE A 22 -9.76 10.16 0.72
C ILE A 22 -8.96 9.33 -0.28
N ALA A 23 -7.88 8.67 0.17
CA ALA A 23 -7.06 7.80 -0.69
C ALA A 23 -7.85 6.61 -1.24
N MET A 24 -8.73 6.00 -0.43
CA MET A 24 -9.61 4.92 -0.85
C MET A 24 -10.55 5.38 -1.98
N LEU A 25 -11.21 6.53 -1.80
CA LEU A 25 -12.12 7.07 -2.82
C LEU A 25 -11.36 7.42 -4.11
N ALA A 26 -10.16 8.01 -3.99
CA ALA A 26 -9.31 8.30 -5.12
C ALA A 26 -8.87 7.03 -5.86
N ALA A 27 -8.47 5.97 -5.14
CA ALA A 27 -8.12 4.68 -5.73
C ALA A 27 -9.30 4.00 -6.42
N MET A 28 -10.50 4.06 -5.85
CA MET A 28 -11.73 3.56 -6.46
C MET A 28 -12.06 4.32 -7.76
N ALA A 29 -11.97 5.64 -7.76
CA ALA A 29 -12.18 6.46 -8.95
C ALA A 29 -11.12 6.17 -10.04
N ALA A 30 -9.87 5.97 -9.62
CA ALA A 30 -8.74 5.66 -10.50
C ALA A 30 -8.79 4.23 -11.08
N ALA A 31 -9.55 3.32 -10.47
CA ALA A 31 -9.65 1.94 -10.94
C ALA A 31 -10.29 1.83 -12.33
N ALA A 32 -11.39 2.54 -12.57
CA ALA A 32 -12.11 2.45 -13.85
C ALA A 32 -11.22 2.85 -15.05
N PRO A 33 -10.58 4.04 -15.10
CA PRO A 33 -9.73 4.41 -16.22
C PRO A 33 -8.54 3.48 -16.39
N LEU A 34 -7.92 2.98 -15.30
CA LEU A 34 -6.81 2.03 -15.36
C LEU A 34 -7.25 0.70 -16.01
N LEU A 35 -8.34 0.13 -15.55
CA LEU A 35 -8.80 -1.18 -16.01
C LEU A 35 -9.39 -1.13 -17.43
N VAL A 36 -10.07 -0.03 -17.80
CA VAL A 36 -10.50 0.20 -19.18
C VAL A 36 -9.30 0.25 -20.12
N LYS A 37 -8.26 0.98 -19.74
CA LYS A 37 -7.02 1.06 -20.52
C LYS A 37 -6.31 -0.30 -20.62
N ALA A 38 -6.25 -1.05 -19.52
CA ALA A 38 -5.69 -2.40 -19.51
C ALA A 38 -6.49 -3.40 -20.37
N ALA A 39 -7.82 -3.26 -20.41
CA ALA A 39 -8.71 -4.11 -21.19
C ALA A 39 -8.61 -3.84 -22.71
N SER A 40 -8.04 -2.72 -23.15
CA SER A 40 -7.82 -2.44 -24.57
C SER A 40 -6.66 -3.24 -25.19
N VAL A 41 -5.80 -3.84 -24.36
CA VAL A 41 -4.71 -4.70 -24.82
C VAL A 41 -5.24 -6.13 -25.06
N PRO A 42 -4.89 -6.77 -26.18
CA PRO A 42 -5.29 -8.15 -26.45
C PRO A 42 -4.84 -9.13 -25.33
N GLY A 43 -5.72 -10.03 -24.97
CA GLY A 43 -5.48 -11.01 -23.90
C GLY A 43 -5.98 -10.52 -22.54
N THR A 44 -5.65 -11.25 -21.48
CA THR A 44 -6.17 -10.97 -20.12
C THR A 44 -5.08 -10.61 -19.10
N MET A 45 -3.81 -10.63 -19.52
CA MET A 45 -2.68 -10.47 -18.58
C MET A 45 -2.65 -9.06 -17.98
N HIS A 46 -2.77 -8.02 -18.81
CA HIS A 46 -2.79 -6.62 -18.36
C HIS A 46 -3.94 -6.37 -17.39
N LEU A 47 -5.15 -6.78 -17.78
CA LEU A 47 -6.33 -6.63 -16.94
C LEU A 47 -6.16 -7.34 -15.59
N LYS A 48 -5.72 -8.59 -15.58
CA LYS A 48 -5.50 -9.36 -14.33
C LYS A 48 -4.43 -8.73 -13.45
N ALA A 49 -3.26 -8.42 -14.01
CA ALA A 49 -2.14 -7.89 -13.24
C ALA A 49 -2.47 -6.51 -12.65
N LEU A 50 -3.08 -5.62 -13.43
CA LEU A 50 -3.46 -4.29 -12.96
C LEU A 50 -4.68 -4.30 -12.05
N SER A 51 -5.58 -5.30 -12.17
CA SER A 51 -6.63 -5.53 -11.17
C SER A 51 -6.05 -5.89 -9.81
N VAL A 52 -5.05 -6.79 -9.75
CA VAL A 52 -4.36 -7.13 -8.49
C VAL A 52 -3.75 -5.88 -7.86
N PHE A 53 -3.08 -5.04 -8.64
CA PHE A 53 -2.49 -3.78 -8.18
C PHE A 53 -3.54 -2.85 -7.57
N ILE A 54 -4.57 -2.47 -8.35
CA ILE A 54 -5.52 -1.45 -7.90
C ILE A 54 -6.42 -1.95 -6.77
N VAL A 55 -6.82 -3.23 -6.79
CA VAL A 55 -7.60 -3.84 -5.71
C VAL A 55 -6.79 -3.90 -4.41
N SER A 56 -5.51 -4.25 -4.48
CA SER A 56 -4.64 -4.25 -3.28
C SER A 56 -4.53 -2.86 -2.66
N MET A 57 -4.48 -1.82 -3.47
CA MET A 57 -4.46 -0.42 -3.04
C MET A 57 -5.77 0.00 -2.36
N ILE A 58 -6.92 -0.33 -2.96
CA ILE A 58 -8.24 -0.06 -2.39
C ILE A 58 -8.40 -0.79 -1.06
N LEU A 59 -8.02 -2.07 -0.99
CA LEU A 59 -8.12 -2.88 0.23
C LEU A 59 -7.24 -2.33 1.37
N LEU A 60 -6.02 -1.88 1.09
CA LEU A 60 -5.18 -1.24 2.09
C LEU A 60 -5.88 -0.01 2.67
N TYR A 61 -6.31 0.91 1.81
CA TYR A 61 -6.94 2.15 2.28
C TYR A 61 -8.26 1.92 2.99
N ALA A 62 -9.05 0.94 2.54
CA ALA A 62 -10.29 0.54 3.21
C ALA A 62 -10.03 -0.03 4.61
N ALA A 63 -9.09 -0.98 4.74
CA ALA A 63 -8.75 -1.59 6.01
C ALA A 63 -8.22 -0.54 7.01
N SER A 64 -7.35 0.35 6.56
CA SER A 64 -6.80 1.41 7.38
C SER A 64 -7.87 2.43 7.80
N THR A 65 -8.76 2.84 6.88
CA THR A 65 -9.89 3.71 7.20
C THR A 65 -10.76 3.10 8.29
N VAL A 66 -11.12 1.81 8.16
CA VAL A 66 -11.95 1.10 9.14
C VAL A 66 -11.24 1.04 10.50
N TYR A 67 -9.96 0.69 10.53
CA TYR A 67 -9.18 0.61 11.78
C TYR A 67 -9.11 1.95 12.52
N HIS A 68 -8.92 3.06 11.80
CA HIS A 68 -8.79 4.39 12.39
C HIS A 68 -10.13 5.09 12.66
N THR A 69 -11.23 4.57 12.10
CA THR A 69 -12.56 5.14 12.33
C THR A 69 -13.23 4.55 13.58
N PHE A 70 -13.17 3.22 13.75
CA PHE A 70 -13.97 2.54 14.75
C PHE A 70 -13.17 2.19 16.02
N ASP A 71 -13.76 2.52 17.18
CA ASP A 71 -13.33 2.11 18.52
C ASP A 71 -14.46 1.32 19.15
N ILE A 72 -14.51 0.01 18.89
CA ILE A 72 -15.64 -0.85 19.28
C ILE A 72 -15.33 -1.62 20.57
N SER A 73 -14.21 -2.33 20.60
CA SER A 73 -13.70 -3.07 21.74
C SER A 73 -12.22 -3.39 21.56
N GLU A 74 -11.51 -3.67 22.65
CA GLU A 74 -10.08 -4.00 22.61
C GLU A 74 -9.77 -5.19 21.69
N HIS A 75 -10.65 -6.20 21.65
CA HIS A 75 -10.48 -7.35 20.78
C HIS A 75 -10.63 -6.98 19.29
N VAL A 76 -11.68 -6.22 18.95
CA VAL A 76 -11.93 -5.76 17.58
C VAL A 76 -10.81 -4.82 17.13
N ASP A 77 -10.36 -3.91 18.00
CA ASP A 77 -9.26 -3.00 17.71
C ASP A 77 -7.95 -3.75 17.35
N LYS A 78 -7.60 -4.77 18.14
CA LYS A 78 -6.44 -5.62 17.85
C LYS A 78 -6.57 -6.34 16.51
N LEU A 79 -7.78 -6.82 16.17
CA LEU A 79 -8.06 -7.50 14.90
C LEU A 79 -7.93 -6.51 13.72
N LEU A 80 -8.59 -5.36 13.79
CA LEU A 80 -8.55 -4.34 12.74
C LEU A 80 -7.12 -3.84 12.51
N ARG A 81 -6.35 -3.60 13.58
CA ARG A 81 -4.93 -3.24 13.49
C ARG A 81 -4.10 -4.29 12.77
N LYS A 82 -4.33 -5.57 13.03
CA LYS A 82 -3.63 -6.65 12.32
C LYS A 82 -3.97 -6.64 10.84
N ILE A 83 -5.26 -6.52 10.50
CA ILE A 83 -5.72 -6.48 9.10
C ILE A 83 -5.08 -5.29 8.39
N ASP A 84 -5.10 -4.10 8.97
CA ASP A 84 -4.47 -2.89 8.42
C ASP A 84 -2.99 -3.13 8.09
N HIS A 85 -2.22 -3.66 9.04
CA HIS A 85 -0.80 -3.96 8.80
C HIS A 85 -0.55 -5.08 7.79
N MET A 86 -1.42 -6.11 7.74
CA MET A 86 -1.31 -7.18 6.74
C MET A 86 -1.57 -6.66 5.32
N MET A 87 -2.44 -5.66 5.14
CA MET A 87 -2.71 -5.07 3.83
C MET A 87 -1.50 -4.35 3.23
N ILE A 88 -0.53 -3.92 4.03
CA ILE A 88 0.72 -3.35 3.51
C ILE A 88 1.50 -4.39 2.68
N PHE A 89 1.60 -5.64 3.16
CA PHE A 89 2.22 -6.72 2.38
C PHE A 89 1.49 -6.97 1.07
N ILE A 90 0.16 -6.94 1.11
CA ILE A 90 -0.69 -7.14 -0.07
C ILE A 90 -0.49 -6.00 -1.08
N LEU A 91 -0.41 -4.74 -0.63
CA LEU A 91 -0.16 -3.61 -1.51
C LEU A 91 1.22 -3.71 -2.17
N ILE A 92 2.27 -4.04 -1.40
CA ILE A 92 3.62 -4.17 -1.97
C ILE A 92 3.63 -5.29 -3.02
N ALA A 93 3.12 -6.49 -2.69
CA ALA A 93 3.05 -7.61 -3.64
C ALA A 93 2.17 -7.31 -4.85
N GLY A 94 1.04 -6.63 -4.63
CA GLY A 94 0.15 -6.16 -5.69
C GLY A 94 0.82 -5.19 -6.64
N THR A 95 1.66 -4.28 -6.12
CA THR A 95 2.44 -3.33 -6.94
C THR A 95 3.51 -4.03 -7.78
N TYR A 96 4.14 -5.09 -7.26
CA TYR A 96 5.07 -5.91 -8.03
C TYR A 96 4.41 -6.71 -9.15
N THR A 97 3.16 -7.09 -8.99
CA THR A 97 2.48 -8.01 -9.91
C THR A 97 2.52 -7.55 -11.37
N PRO A 98 2.11 -6.31 -11.74
CA PRO A 98 2.21 -5.86 -13.12
C PRO A 98 3.66 -5.63 -13.58
N VAL A 99 4.57 -5.20 -12.71
CA VAL A 99 6.00 -5.08 -13.06
C VAL A 99 6.58 -6.44 -13.44
N CYS A 100 6.27 -7.49 -12.68
CA CYS A 100 6.77 -8.83 -12.92
C CYS A 100 6.16 -9.49 -14.15
N LEU A 101 4.84 -9.33 -14.35
CA LEU A 101 4.10 -10.06 -15.40
C LEU A 101 4.09 -9.33 -16.74
N ILE A 102 4.11 -7.98 -16.74
CA ILE A 102 4.02 -7.17 -17.95
C ILE A 102 5.40 -6.61 -18.31
N VAL A 103 6.04 -5.85 -17.41
CA VAL A 103 7.29 -5.16 -17.71
C VAL A 103 8.43 -6.15 -17.91
N LEU A 104 8.60 -7.13 -17.03
CA LEU A 104 9.61 -8.16 -17.18
C LEU A 104 9.13 -9.30 -18.07
N GLY A 105 7.92 -9.82 -17.89
CA GLY A 105 7.26 -10.82 -18.74
C GLY A 105 8.04 -12.12 -19.00
N ASN A 106 9.11 -12.39 -18.23
CA ASN A 106 10.05 -13.46 -18.45
C ASN A 106 10.27 -14.29 -17.17
N ARG A 107 11.15 -15.30 -17.25
CA ARG A 107 11.48 -16.18 -16.12
C ARG A 107 11.96 -15.42 -14.88
N SER A 108 12.66 -14.28 -15.04
CA SER A 108 13.12 -13.43 -13.94
C SER A 108 11.95 -12.76 -13.25
N GLY A 109 10.96 -12.25 -14.02
CA GLY A 109 9.73 -11.67 -13.50
C GLY A 109 8.92 -12.66 -12.68
N TYR A 110 8.70 -13.88 -13.18
CA TYR A 110 7.98 -14.92 -12.43
C TYR A 110 8.70 -15.32 -11.14
N ARG A 111 10.04 -15.44 -11.14
CA ARG A 111 10.81 -15.73 -9.92
C ARG A 111 10.69 -14.61 -8.90
N MET A 112 10.80 -13.35 -9.33
CA MET A 112 10.64 -12.20 -8.46
C MET A 112 9.21 -12.11 -7.91
N LEU A 113 8.19 -12.36 -8.72
CA LEU A 113 6.80 -12.41 -8.28
C LEU A 113 6.58 -13.46 -7.18
N SER A 114 7.10 -14.69 -7.40
CA SER A 114 7.01 -15.78 -6.42
C SER A 114 7.73 -15.43 -5.11
N LEU A 115 8.91 -14.79 -5.20
CA LEU A 115 9.66 -14.35 -4.03
C LEU A 115 8.87 -13.29 -3.24
N VAL A 116 8.36 -12.25 -3.91
CA VAL A 116 7.66 -11.15 -3.26
C VAL A 116 6.34 -11.60 -2.62
N TRP A 117 5.55 -12.43 -3.33
CA TRP A 117 4.33 -13.00 -2.74
C TRP A 117 4.64 -13.99 -1.62
N GLY A 118 5.75 -14.75 -1.73
CA GLY A 118 6.24 -15.62 -0.65
C GLY A 118 6.57 -14.82 0.62
N ILE A 119 7.32 -13.72 0.49
CA ILE A 119 7.63 -12.82 1.61
C ILE A 119 6.33 -12.22 2.18
N ALA A 120 5.38 -11.82 1.32
CA ALA A 120 4.10 -11.26 1.75
C ALA A 120 3.31 -12.27 2.60
N ILE A 121 3.18 -13.51 2.14
CA ILE A 121 2.47 -14.58 2.87
C ILE A 121 3.13 -14.83 4.23
N VAL A 122 4.45 -14.96 4.28
CA VAL A 122 5.19 -15.16 5.54
C VAL A 122 5.01 -13.96 6.47
N GLY A 123 5.09 -12.74 5.94
CA GLY A 123 4.88 -11.51 6.71
C GLY A 123 3.45 -11.41 7.28
N ILE A 124 2.44 -11.79 6.50
CA ILE A 124 1.04 -11.86 6.95
C ILE A 124 0.89 -12.88 8.08
N ILE A 125 1.47 -14.07 7.94
CA ILE A 125 1.43 -15.12 8.98
C ILE A 125 2.11 -14.62 10.26
N ILE A 126 3.28 -13.98 10.16
CA ILE A 126 3.98 -13.40 11.32
C ILE A 126 3.09 -12.36 12.01
N ASN A 127 2.50 -11.42 11.27
CA ASN A 127 1.62 -10.40 11.85
C ASN A 127 0.33 -10.98 12.44
N ALA A 128 -0.20 -12.05 11.86
CA ALA A 128 -1.38 -12.73 12.40
C ALA A 128 -1.08 -13.42 13.74
N LEU A 129 0.07 -14.07 13.87
CA LEU A 129 0.46 -14.87 15.04
C LEU A 129 1.15 -14.04 16.12
N TRP A 130 1.96 -13.05 15.75
CA TRP A 130 2.72 -12.24 16.70
C TRP A 130 2.01 -10.93 17.02
N ILE A 131 1.16 -10.96 18.08
CA ILE A 131 0.28 -9.84 18.46
C ILE A 131 1.04 -8.54 18.79
N ASN A 132 2.23 -8.65 19.39
CA ASN A 132 3.04 -7.52 19.85
C ASN A 132 4.28 -7.31 18.97
N CYS A 133 4.18 -7.60 17.66
CA CYS A 133 5.30 -7.37 16.73
C CYS A 133 5.75 -5.90 16.78
N PRO A 134 7.05 -5.63 17.04
CA PRO A 134 7.56 -4.26 17.09
C PRO A 134 7.40 -3.56 15.72
N LYS A 135 6.98 -2.29 15.74
CA LYS A 135 6.78 -1.49 14.50
C LYS A 135 8.02 -1.45 13.61
N TRP A 136 9.21 -1.31 14.22
CA TRP A 136 10.46 -1.29 13.46
C TRP A 136 10.72 -2.58 12.68
N PHE A 137 10.37 -3.75 13.26
CA PHE A 137 10.55 -5.05 12.62
C PHE A 137 9.68 -5.18 11.36
N SER A 138 8.39 -4.87 11.47
CA SER A 138 7.48 -4.86 10.32
C SER A 138 7.94 -3.86 9.25
N SER A 139 8.36 -2.65 9.65
CA SER A 139 8.85 -1.62 8.72
C SER A 139 10.10 -2.05 7.97
N VAL A 140 11.04 -2.75 8.63
CA VAL A 140 12.23 -3.29 7.96
C VAL A 140 11.83 -4.31 6.90
N ILE A 141 10.88 -5.20 7.19
CA ILE A 141 10.41 -6.17 6.20
C ILE A 141 9.71 -5.47 5.03
N TYR A 142 8.85 -4.46 5.28
CA TYR A 142 8.19 -3.70 4.22
C TYR A 142 9.20 -3.01 3.31
N ILE A 143 10.20 -2.34 3.88
CA ILE A 143 11.25 -1.66 3.12
C ILE A 143 12.07 -2.69 2.32
N ALA A 144 12.56 -3.75 2.98
CA ALA A 144 13.31 -4.80 2.30
C ALA A 144 12.54 -5.42 1.14
N MET A 145 11.25 -5.73 1.35
CA MET A 145 10.36 -6.25 0.32
C MET A 145 10.17 -5.25 -0.82
N GLY A 146 10.03 -3.95 -0.53
CA GLY A 146 9.94 -2.89 -1.54
C GLY A 146 11.20 -2.78 -2.41
N TRP A 147 12.38 -3.09 -1.89
CA TRP A 147 13.66 -3.03 -2.61
C TRP A 147 14.09 -4.35 -3.28
N VAL A 148 13.28 -5.41 -3.24
CA VAL A 148 13.55 -6.66 -3.99
C VAL A 148 13.76 -6.39 -5.49
N CYS A 149 13.16 -5.34 -6.05
CA CYS A 149 13.32 -4.93 -7.45
C CYS A 149 14.78 -4.68 -7.85
N VAL A 150 15.66 -4.38 -6.90
CA VAL A 150 17.10 -4.20 -7.15
C VAL A 150 17.73 -5.46 -7.73
N MET A 151 17.22 -6.65 -7.42
CA MET A 151 17.70 -7.92 -7.99
C MET A 151 17.51 -8.01 -9.52
N ALA A 152 16.53 -7.27 -10.07
CA ALA A 152 16.25 -7.22 -11.50
C ALA A 152 16.39 -5.80 -12.08
N ILE A 153 17.08 -4.90 -11.38
CA ILE A 153 17.12 -3.47 -11.71
C ILE A 153 17.57 -3.19 -13.15
N ARG A 154 18.59 -3.91 -13.64
CA ARG A 154 19.08 -3.75 -15.01
C ARG A 154 18.01 -4.10 -16.05
N GLN A 155 17.21 -5.15 -15.80
CA GLN A 155 16.13 -5.58 -16.67
C GLN A 155 14.97 -4.58 -16.63
N ILE A 156 14.63 -4.08 -15.44
CA ILE A 156 13.58 -3.07 -15.24
C ILE A 156 13.95 -1.77 -15.97
N VAL A 157 15.18 -1.28 -15.80
CA VAL A 157 15.68 -0.06 -16.48
C VAL A 157 15.69 -0.24 -18.00
N ALA A 158 16.05 -1.43 -18.49
CA ALA A 158 16.05 -1.69 -19.94
C ALA A 158 14.64 -1.80 -20.53
N ALA A 159 13.66 -2.23 -19.75
CA ALA A 159 12.28 -2.43 -20.19
C ALA A 159 11.40 -1.18 -20.06
N LEU A 160 11.71 -0.29 -19.12
CA LEU A 160 10.94 0.93 -18.88
C LEU A 160 11.53 2.14 -19.60
N THR A 161 10.63 3.05 -20.01
CA THR A 161 11.10 4.39 -20.42
C THR A 161 11.71 5.13 -19.22
N PRO A 162 12.61 6.11 -19.43
CA PRO A 162 13.19 6.91 -18.34
C PRO A 162 12.12 7.55 -17.44
N ALA A 163 11.02 8.02 -18.02
CA ALA A 163 9.92 8.62 -17.25
C ALA A 163 9.16 7.58 -16.41
N ALA A 164 8.91 6.38 -16.93
CA ALA A 164 8.30 5.29 -16.19
C ALA A 164 9.18 4.85 -15.01
N PHE A 165 10.50 4.72 -15.26
CA PHE A 165 11.47 4.40 -14.21
C PHE A 165 11.56 5.49 -13.14
N ALA A 166 11.50 6.77 -13.53
CA ALA A 166 11.48 7.88 -12.59
C ALA A 166 10.27 7.81 -11.65
N TRP A 167 9.08 7.47 -12.15
CA TRP A 167 7.89 7.27 -11.33
C TRP A 167 8.04 6.07 -10.36
N LEU A 168 8.61 4.96 -10.85
CA LEU A 168 8.89 3.79 -10.01
C LEU A 168 9.85 4.14 -8.87
N LEU A 169 10.96 4.79 -9.19
CA LEU A 169 11.99 5.18 -8.22
C LEU A 169 11.46 6.21 -7.21
N ALA A 170 10.75 7.23 -7.68
CA ALA A 170 10.14 8.24 -6.82
C ALA A 170 9.17 7.59 -5.81
N GLY A 171 8.30 6.69 -6.26
CA GLY A 171 7.40 5.94 -5.39
C GLY A 171 8.14 5.12 -4.33
N GLY A 172 9.19 4.39 -4.72
CA GLY A 172 10.02 3.60 -3.80
C GLY A 172 10.75 4.46 -2.76
N ILE A 173 11.28 5.62 -3.15
CA ILE A 173 11.92 6.58 -2.23
C ILE A 173 10.89 7.16 -1.26
N ILE A 174 9.73 7.60 -1.74
CA ILE A 174 8.67 8.17 -0.92
C ILE A 174 8.18 7.14 0.12
N TYR A 175 7.92 5.90 -0.28
CA TYR A 175 7.56 4.82 0.65
C TYR A 175 8.65 4.55 1.67
N THR A 176 9.93 4.58 1.26
CA THR A 176 11.06 4.35 2.16
C THR A 176 11.15 5.44 3.22
N ILE A 177 11.04 6.70 2.82
CA ILE A 177 11.05 7.84 3.76
C ILE A 177 9.90 7.69 4.76
N GLY A 178 8.69 7.42 4.29
CA GLY A 178 7.53 7.18 5.14
C GLY A 178 7.75 6.02 6.12
N GLY A 179 8.26 4.89 5.64
CA GLY A 179 8.59 3.71 6.46
C GLY A 179 9.62 3.99 7.54
N VAL A 180 10.65 4.80 7.23
CA VAL A 180 11.67 5.23 8.21
C VAL A 180 11.06 6.14 9.28
N ILE A 181 10.26 7.14 8.89
CA ILE A 181 9.55 8.03 9.82
C ILE A 181 8.69 7.20 10.80
N TYR A 182 7.96 6.23 10.28
CA TYR A 182 7.12 5.34 11.07
C TYR A 182 7.91 4.43 12.01
N ALA A 183 9.01 3.83 11.52
CA ALA A 183 9.86 2.92 12.30
C ALA A 183 10.55 3.63 13.48
N LEU A 184 11.08 4.82 13.21
CA LEU A 184 11.82 5.62 14.20
C LEU A 184 10.89 6.41 15.15
N LYS A 185 9.58 6.43 14.91
CA LYS A 185 8.60 7.19 15.70
C LYS A 185 9.04 8.66 15.89
N LEU A 186 9.56 9.28 14.83
CA LEU A 186 10.05 10.64 14.88
C LEU A 186 8.95 11.58 15.40
N PRO A 187 9.20 12.45 16.38
CA PRO A 187 8.18 13.30 17.01
C PRO A 187 7.86 14.53 16.14
N ILE A 188 7.52 14.27 14.85
CA ILE A 188 7.22 15.32 13.89
C ILE A 188 5.80 15.83 14.17
N PHE A 189 5.64 17.11 14.51
CA PHE A 189 4.37 17.81 14.81
C PHE A 189 3.57 17.30 16.02
N ASN A 190 3.90 16.14 16.63
CA ASN A 190 3.12 15.55 17.72
C ASN A 190 2.91 16.48 18.93
N SER A 191 3.83 17.43 19.17
CA SER A 191 3.75 18.40 20.27
C SER A 191 2.84 19.58 19.96
N LYS A 192 2.54 19.85 18.68
CA LYS A 192 1.79 21.01 18.21
C LYS A 192 0.37 20.70 17.78
N HIS A 193 0.09 19.46 17.32
CA HIS A 193 -1.19 19.08 16.73
C HIS A 193 -1.68 17.76 17.33
N LYS A 194 -2.78 17.81 18.07
CA LYS A 194 -3.37 16.65 18.76
C LYS A 194 -3.78 15.51 17.82
N ASN A 195 -4.21 15.85 16.61
CA ASN A 195 -4.78 14.91 15.63
C ASN A 195 -3.93 14.76 14.36
N PHE A 196 -2.68 15.26 14.37
CA PHE A 196 -1.79 15.18 13.21
C PHE A 196 -0.33 15.07 13.67
N GLY A 197 0.24 13.88 13.53
CA GLY A 197 1.61 13.58 13.96
C GLY A 197 2.35 12.71 12.95
N SER A 198 3.38 12.02 13.42
CA SER A 198 4.23 11.15 12.59
C SER A 198 3.47 10.03 11.88
N HIS A 199 2.35 9.59 12.43
CA HIS A 199 1.52 8.55 11.84
C HIS A 199 0.74 9.05 10.63
N GLU A 200 0.09 10.21 10.75
CA GLU A 200 -0.61 10.86 9.64
C GLU A 200 0.37 11.28 8.53
N ILE A 201 1.57 11.72 8.90
CA ILE A 201 2.63 12.01 7.93
C ILE A 201 3.03 10.73 7.19
N PHE A 202 3.20 9.62 7.88
CA PHE A 202 3.43 8.32 7.25
C PHE A 202 2.32 7.97 6.24
N HIS A 203 1.04 8.20 6.59
CA HIS A 203 -0.08 8.00 5.66
C HIS A 203 0.07 8.84 4.38
N LEU A 204 0.46 10.11 4.49
CA LEU A 204 0.69 10.97 3.33
C LEU A 204 1.83 10.44 2.44
N PHE A 205 2.89 9.90 3.04
CA PHE A 205 3.96 9.25 2.27
C PHE A 205 3.48 7.98 1.58
N VAL A 206 2.63 7.19 2.22
CA VAL A 206 2.00 6.02 1.59
C VAL A 206 1.14 6.44 0.40
N MET A 207 0.33 7.49 0.54
CA MET A 207 -0.48 8.05 -0.54
C MET A 207 0.38 8.56 -1.70
N GLY A 208 1.45 9.30 -1.39
CA GLY A 208 2.38 9.82 -2.40
C GLY A 208 3.10 8.72 -3.17
N GLY A 209 3.56 7.68 -2.47
CA GLY A 209 4.17 6.50 -3.11
C GLY A 209 3.18 5.74 -4.00
N SER A 210 1.95 5.52 -3.50
CA SER A 210 0.87 4.90 -4.29
C SER A 210 0.53 5.71 -5.54
N PHE A 211 0.47 7.03 -5.43
CA PHE A 211 0.24 7.92 -6.57
C PHE A 211 1.35 7.78 -7.63
N CYS A 212 2.62 7.78 -7.23
CA CYS A 212 3.73 7.59 -8.16
C CYS A 212 3.64 6.24 -8.89
N HIS A 213 3.36 5.16 -8.16
CA HIS A 213 3.20 3.84 -8.77
C HIS A 213 1.97 3.79 -9.68
N TYR A 214 0.85 4.43 -9.29
CA TYR A 214 -0.31 4.54 -10.16
C TYR A 214 0.01 5.28 -11.47
N MET A 215 0.75 6.40 -11.42
CA MET A 215 1.17 7.14 -12.61
C MET A 215 2.04 6.28 -13.54
N MET A 216 2.93 5.47 -12.98
CA MET A 216 3.69 4.49 -13.76
C MET A 216 2.77 3.46 -14.41
N MET A 217 1.85 2.85 -13.65
CA MET A 217 0.96 1.82 -14.15
C MET A 217 0.02 2.36 -15.25
N TYR A 218 -0.61 3.50 -14.99
CA TYR A 218 -1.56 4.10 -15.91
C TYR A 218 -0.89 4.69 -17.16
N GLY A 219 0.22 5.40 -16.95
CA GLY A 219 0.90 6.11 -18.04
C GLY A 219 1.70 5.20 -18.98
N TYR A 220 2.26 4.11 -18.46
CA TYR A 220 3.29 3.36 -19.18
C TYR A 220 3.08 1.85 -19.21
N VAL A 221 2.48 1.23 -18.18
CA VAL A 221 2.36 -0.23 -18.08
C VAL A 221 1.03 -0.75 -18.64
N ALA A 222 -0.04 0.04 -18.53
CA ALA A 222 -1.37 -0.41 -18.89
C ALA A 222 -1.54 -0.80 -20.36
N THR A 223 -0.68 -0.32 -21.23
CA THR A 223 -0.68 -0.61 -22.68
C THR A 223 0.71 -0.99 -23.22
N ALA A 224 1.62 -1.43 -22.36
CA ALA A 224 2.98 -1.85 -22.72
C ALA A 224 3.00 -3.15 -23.52
#